data_a36940bd797a15bec87c60f6ce97a8b8
#
_entry.id   a36940bd797a15bec87c60f6ce97a8b8
#
_cell.length_a   1.000
_cell.length_b   1.000
_cell.length_c   1.000
_cell.angle_alpha   90.00
_cell.angle_beta   90.00
_cell.angle_gamma   90.00
#
_symmetry.space_group_name_H-M   'P 1'
#
loop_
_entity.id
_entity.type
_entity.pdbx_description
1 polymer ?
#
loop_
_entity_poly.entity_id
_entity_poly.type
_entity_poly.pdbx_seq_one_letter_code
_entity_poly.pdbx_strand_id
1 'polypeptide(L)'
;KEGYNVYVYSIGNFPTLRCMEQIRYDVAYHNLNVKIVSVGAGYAYGSLGASHHATEELGMMRTIPNMVICSPGDPVEAQVISTVSANYEGPMYLRLGKAGEVIVHQSLIENLKIGDLIPVIRKPNANKALLVSGSILDYAVNRIREFNDLSDVYSIPFVKPLNIEQLHELAIQYPDICVLEEHQKSCGVGSAIIEVINDMYSRSEIPYYPRIKRIAIDDKFYSVSGSQAYLRKLANLVL
;
A
#
# COMPACT_ATOMS: atom_id res chain seq x y z
N LYS A 1 22.42 -16.88 1.28
CA LYS A 1 22.99 -17.63 0.12
C LYS A 1 22.94 -19.14 0.29
N GLU A 2 22.50 -19.63 1.45
CA GLU A 2 22.40 -21.07 1.77
C GLU A 2 21.01 -21.65 1.52
N GLY A 3 20.15 -20.95 0.78
CA GLY A 3 18.80 -21.42 0.39
C GLY A 3 17.72 -21.24 1.47
N TYR A 4 18.00 -20.50 2.55
CA TYR A 4 16.99 -20.22 3.56
C TYR A 4 16.03 -19.12 3.10
N ASN A 5 14.74 -19.29 3.44
CA ASN A 5 13.75 -18.22 3.40
C ASN A 5 13.75 -17.51 4.76
N VAL A 6 14.30 -16.33 4.82
CA VAL A 6 14.57 -15.62 6.08
C VAL A 6 13.52 -14.55 6.33
N TYR A 7 12.88 -14.58 7.48
CA TYR A 7 11.97 -13.52 7.95
C TYR A 7 12.60 -12.75 9.11
N VAL A 8 12.72 -11.43 8.95
CA VAL A 8 13.11 -10.51 10.02
C VAL A 8 11.92 -9.65 10.41
N TYR A 9 11.69 -9.45 11.70
CA TYR A 9 10.49 -8.80 12.22
C TYR A 9 10.86 -7.67 13.17
N SER A 10 10.18 -6.52 13.03
CA SER A 10 10.24 -5.41 14.00
C SER A 10 9.06 -4.46 13.83
N ILE A 11 9.01 -3.41 14.67
CA ILE A 11 7.95 -2.41 14.68
C ILE A 11 8.29 -1.26 13.72
N GLY A 12 7.35 -0.94 12.82
CA GLY A 12 7.30 0.27 12.02
C GLY A 12 8.62 0.70 11.40
N ASN A 13 9.10 1.86 11.79
CA ASN A 13 10.32 2.48 11.26
C ASN A 13 11.63 1.79 11.68
N PHE A 14 11.59 0.95 12.71
CA PHE A 14 12.83 0.39 13.28
C PHE A 14 13.56 -0.56 12.32
N PRO A 15 12.89 -1.47 11.59
CA PRO A 15 13.58 -2.34 10.65
C PRO A 15 13.91 -1.65 9.32
N THR A 16 13.38 -0.46 9.07
CA THR A 16 13.56 0.26 7.80
C THR A 16 14.60 1.39 7.93
N LEU A 17 14.25 2.49 8.59
CA LEU A 17 15.11 3.69 8.64
C LEU A 17 16.49 3.42 9.23
N ARG A 18 16.56 2.65 10.32
CA ARG A 18 17.84 2.33 11.00
C ARG A 18 18.69 1.35 10.23
N CYS A 19 18.10 0.46 9.44
CA CYS A 19 18.76 -0.63 8.75
C CYS A 19 18.81 -0.41 7.23
N MET A 20 18.59 0.81 6.76
CA MET A 20 18.44 1.10 5.32
C MET A 20 19.70 0.66 4.52
N GLU A 21 20.88 0.90 5.04
CA GLU A 21 22.11 0.49 4.34
C GLU A 21 22.24 -1.03 4.26
N GLN A 22 21.95 -1.74 5.35
CA GLN A 22 21.98 -3.20 5.37
C GLN A 22 20.91 -3.78 4.44
N ILE A 23 19.71 -3.20 4.42
CA ILE A 23 18.63 -3.60 3.50
C ILE A 23 19.09 -3.39 2.05
N ARG A 24 19.65 -2.23 1.76
CA ARG A 24 20.10 -1.88 0.41
C ARG A 24 21.24 -2.78 -0.05
N TYR A 25 22.31 -2.87 0.74
CA TYR A 25 23.54 -3.51 0.31
C TYR A 25 23.55 -5.00 0.62
N ASP A 26 23.27 -5.40 1.87
CA ASP A 26 23.40 -6.80 2.27
C ASP A 26 22.24 -7.67 1.78
N VAL A 27 21.04 -7.10 1.60
CA VAL A 27 19.84 -7.83 1.19
C VAL A 27 19.52 -7.62 -0.29
N ALA A 28 19.16 -6.39 -0.69
CA ALA A 28 18.59 -6.13 -2.01
C ALA A 28 19.64 -6.19 -3.13
N TYR A 29 20.84 -5.67 -2.93
CA TYR A 29 21.93 -5.73 -3.92
C TYR A 29 22.30 -7.18 -4.27
N HIS A 30 22.28 -8.07 -3.29
CA HIS A 30 22.55 -9.49 -3.47
C HIS A 30 21.31 -10.31 -3.85
N ASN A 31 20.15 -9.66 -3.98
CA ASN A 31 18.86 -10.31 -4.27
C ASN A 31 18.57 -11.50 -3.32
N LEU A 32 18.84 -11.33 -2.03
CA LEU A 32 18.69 -12.41 -1.05
C LEU A 32 17.22 -12.66 -0.70
N ASN A 33 16.90 -13.92 -0.41
CA ASN A 33 15.58 -14.34 0.00
C ASN A 33 15.27 -13.94 1.46
N VAL A 34 15.15 -12.63 1.71
CA VAL A 34 14.89 -12.03 3.02
C VAL A 34 13.57 -11.25 2.98
N LYS A 35 12.67 -11.59 3.89
CA LYS A 35 11.38 -10.93 4.09
C LYS A 35 11.47 -10.02 5.32
N ILE A 36 11.35 -8.72 5.10
CA ILE A 36 11.39 -7.71 6.16
C ILE A 36 9.95 -7.43 6.56
N VAL A 37 9.54 -7.94 7.72
CA VAL A 37 8.18 -7.77 8.25
C VAL A 37 8.16 -6.60 9.22
N SER A 38 7.44 -5.55 8.85
CA SER A 38 7.28 -4.33 9.63
C SER A 38 5.84 -4.22 10.12
N VAL A 39 5.63 -4.19 11.43
CA VAL A 39 4.30 -4.07 12.05
C VAL A 39 4.10 -2.67 12.60
N GLY A 40 2.89 -2.11 12.42
CA GLY A 40 2.56 -0.77 12.88
C GLY A 40 2.54 0.27 11.76
N ALA A 41 2.03 -0.12 10.59
CA ALA A 41 1.88 0.75 9.42
C ALA A 41 1.16 2.06 9.76
N GLY A 42 1.66 3.16 9.21
CA GLY A 42 1.05 4.47 9.38
C GLY A 42 0.95 4.88 10.85
N TYR A 43 -0.27 5.14 11.31
CA TYR A 43 -0.59 5.52 12.69
C TYR A 43 -1.09 4.36 13.57
N ALA A 44 -0.85 3.10 13.19
CA ALA A 44 -1.33 1.94 13.95
C ALA A 44 -0.87 1.96 15.42
N TYR A 45 0.33 2.47 15.69
CA TYR A 45 0.87 2.72 17.04
C TYR A 45 0.85 4.20 17.42
N GLY A 46 -0.12 4.97 16.93
CA GLY A 46 -0.22 6.40 17.15
C GLY A 46 -0.24 6.84 18.62
N SER A 47 -0.71 5.98 19.54
CA SER A 47 -0.66 6.23 20.98
C SER A 47 0.77 6.31 21.56
N LEU A 48 1.75 5.74 20.87
CA LEU A 48 3.17 5.76 21.24
C LEU A 48 3.92 6.98 20.70
N GLY A 49 3.25 7.82 19.91
CA GLY A 49 3.80 9.08 19.39
C GLY A 49 4.64 8.91 18.13
N ALA A 50 5.21 10.03 17.67
CA ALA A 50 5.85 10.16 16.37
C ALA A 50 6.99 9.16 16.10
N SER A 51 7.71 8.70 17.13
CA SER A 51 8.76 7.68 16.97
C SER A 51 8.25 6.33 16.48
N HIS A 52 6.95 6.07 16.60
CA HIS A 52 6.28 4.85 16.16
C HIS A 52 5.36 5.05 14.95
N HIS A 53 5.27 6.27 14.41
CA HIS A 53 4.56 6.52 13.16
C HIS A 53 5.41 6.00 12.00
N ALA A 54 4.85 5.08 11.20
CA ALA A 54 5.49 4.55 10.01
C ALA A 54 4.80 5.17 8.78
N THR A 55 5.20 6.37 8.42
CA THR A 55 4.52 7.21 7.42
C THR A 55 5.40 7.58 6.22
N GLU A 56 6.70 7.28 6.23
CA GLU A 56 7.67 7.62 5.19
C GLU A 56 8.34 6.39 4.55
N GLU A 57 8.30 5.26 5.21
CA GLU A 57 9.13 4.09 4.93
C GLU A 57 8.80 3.41 3.59
N LEU A 58 7.53 3.45 3.12
CA LEU A 58 7.19 2.94 1.79
C LEU A 58 7.93 3.70 0.69
N GLY A 59 7.99 5.03 0.80
CA GLY A 59 8.71 5.87 -0.14
C GLY A 59 10.19 5.50 -0.21
N MET A 60 10.82 5.30 0.94
CA MET A 60 12.22 4.90 1.02
C MET A 60 12.45 3.50 0.45
N MET A 61 11.60 2.54 0.80
CA MET A 61 11.70 1.16 0.29
C MET A 61 11.48 1.08 -1.22
N ARG A 62 10.61 1.94 -1.79
CA ARG A 62 10.37 2.00 -3.24
C ARG A 62 11.62 2.32 -4.05
N THR A 63 12.55 3.08 -3.51
CA THR A 63 13.81 3.44 -4.21
C THR A 63 14.80 2.29 -4.30
N ILE A 64 14.63 1.23 -3.50
CA ILE A 64 15.57 0.11 -3.48
C ILE A 64 15.27 -0.85 -4.64
N PRO A 65 16.23 -1.10 -5.57
CA PRO A 65 16.07 -2.10 -6.62
C PRO A 65 15.81 -3.50 -6.06
N ASN A 66 15.16 -4.36 -6.83
CA ASN A 66 14.80 -5.76 -6.51
C ASN A 66 13.79 -5.93 -5.37
N MET A 67 13.53 -4.91 -4.55
CA MET A 67 12.62 -5.00 -3.42
C MET A 67 11.16 -5.08 -3.87
N VAL A 68 10.46 -6.17 -3.53
CA VAL A 68 9.01 -6.26 -3.59
C VAL A 68 8.41 -5.63 -2.32
N ILE A 69 7.35 -4.84 -2.45
CA ILE A 69 6.75 -4.10 -1.33
C ILE A 69 5.27 -4.43 -1.25
N CYS A 70 4.84 -4.91 -0.07
CA CYS A 70 3.47 -5.27 0.22
C CYS A 70 2.90 -4.41 1.35
N SER A 71 1.64 -4.03 1.20
CA SER A 71 0.86 -3.29 2.20
C SER A 71 -0.60 -3.80 2.17
N PRO A 72 -0.89 -5.00 2.75
CA PRO A 72 -2.22 -5.58 2.74
C PRO A 72 -3.25 -4.67 3.42
N GLY A 73 -4.48 -4.71 2.88
CA GLY A 73 -5.60 -3.91 3.36
C GLY A 73 -6.34 -4.55 4.54
N ASP A 74 -6.26 -5.87 4.68
CA ASP A 74 -6.95 -6.61 5.74
C ASP A 74 -6.24 -7.95 6.08
N PRO A 75 -6.71 -8.70 7.11
CA PRO A 75 -6.12 -9.98 7.49
C PRO A 75 -6.18 -11.05 6.39
N VAL A 76 -7.18 -11.04 5.50
CA VAL A 76 -7.28 -12.01 4.39
C VAL A 76 -6.18 -11.75 3.36
N GLU A 77 -5.97 -10.50 2.99
CA GLU A 77 -4.85 -10.12 2.12
C GLU A 77 -3.49 -10.47 2.77
N ALA A 78 -3.32 -10.19 4.07
CA ALA A 78 -2.09 -10.52 4.79
C ALA A 78 -1.81 -12.03 4.78
N GLN A 79 -2.84 -12.87 4.92
CA GLN A 79 -2.71 -14.32 4.85
C GLN A 79 -2.23 -14.79 3.47
N VAL A 80 -2.86 -14.29 2.40
CA VAL A 80 -2.48 -14.67 1.03
C VAL A 80 -1.08 -14.18 0.70
N ILE A 81 -0.74 -12.92 1.07
CA ILE A 81 0.60 -12.37 0.86
C ILE A 81 1.66 -13.15 1.63
N SER A 82 1.35 -13.66 2.82
CA SER A 82 2.28 -14.53 3.55
C SER A 82 2.60 -15.79 2.76
N THR A 83 1.60 -16.41 2.10
CA THR A 83 1.80 -17.55 1.21
C THR A 83 2.61 -17.17 -0.04
N VAL A 84 2.29 -16.04 -0.66
CA VAL A 84 3.06 -15.51 -1.81
C VAL A 84 4.51 -15.26 -1.40
N SER A 85 4.74 -14.67 -0.22
CA SER A 85 6.09 -14.37 0.28
C SER A 85 6.92 -15.62 0.52
N ALA A 86 6.29 -16.72 0.97
CA ALA A 86 6.97 -17.99 1.20
C ALA A 86 7.45 -18.65 -0.10
N ASN A 87 6.75 -18.40 -1.21
CA ASN A 87 7.07 -18.94 -2.53
C ASN A 87 7.87 -18.00 -3.44
N TYR A 88 8.10 -16.76 -3.02
CA TYR A 88 8.88 -15.80 -3.77
C TYR A 88 10.35 -15.84 -3.36
N GLU A 89 11.23 -16.01 -4.33
CA GLU A 89 12.68 -15.93 -4.14
C GLU A 89 13.17 -14.51 -4.42
N GLY A 90 13.54 -13.81 -3.36
CA GLY A 90 14.03 -12.42 -3.43
C GLY A 90 13.63 -11.59 -2.22
N PRO A 91 14.12 -10.35 -2.15
CA PRO A 91 13.83 -9.46 -1.03
C PRO A 91 12.39 -8.95 -1.08
N MET A 92 11.71 -8.95 0.06
CA MET A 92 10.36 -8.45 0.18
C MET A 92 10.18 -7.65 1.49
N TYR A 93 9.49 -6.53 1.40
CA TYR A 93 9.05 -5.73 2.53
C TYR A 93 7.55 -5.92 2.74
N LEU A 94 7.15 -6.44 3.90
CA LEU A 94 5.76 -6.63 4.29
C LEU A 94 5.39 -5.60 5.34
N ARG A 95 4.57 -4.65 4.94
CA ARG A 95 4.04 -3.59 5.79
C ARG A 95 2.71 -4.00 6.38
N LEU A 96 2.71 -4.42 7.63
CA LEU A 96 1.50 -4.86 8.33
C LEU A 96 0.99 -3.78 9.29
N GLY A 97 -0.31 -3.71 9.48
CA GLY A 97 -0.93 -2.91 10.51
C GLY A 97 -0.64 -3.46 11.92
N LYS A 98 -1.65 -3.64 12.73
CA LYS A 98 -1.54 -4.28 14.05
C LYS A 98 -2.56 -5.39 14.20
N ALA A 99 -2.40 -6.25 15.20
CA ALA A 99 -3.37 -7.30 15.50
C ALA A 99 -4.79 -6.72 15.77
N GLY A 100 -5.82 -7.44 15.32
CA GLY A 100 -7.22 -7.05 15.51
C GLY A 100 -7.79 -6.13 14.45
N GLU A 101 -7.17 -6.04 13.28
CA GLU A 101 -7.75 -5.33 12.12
C GLU A 101 -9.02 -6.02 11.63
N VAL A 102 -9.92 -5.21 11.07
CA VAL A 102 -11.22 -5.66 10.56
C VAL A 102 -11.03 -6.49 9.28
N ILE A 103 -11.76 -7.60 9.18
CA ILE A 103 -11.82 -8.39 7.96
C ILE A 103 -12.78 -7.70 6.97
N VAL A 104 -12.28 -7.30 5.83
CA VAL A 104 -13.02 -6.64 4.75
C VAL A 104 -13.47 -7.65 3.70
N HIS A 105 -12.57 -8.54 3.29
CA HIS A 105 -12.86 -9.59 2.30
C HIS A 105 -13.69 -10.72 2.92
N GLN A 106 -14.83 -11.04 2.30
CA GLN A 106 -15.76 -12.07 2.79
C GLN A 106 -15.36 -13.49 2.35
N SER A 107 -14.42 -13.61 1.42
CA SER A 107 -13.93 -14.88 0.89
C SER A 107 -12.40 -14.84 0.76
N LEU A 108 -11.81 -16.03 0.67
CA LEU A 108 -10.39 -16.15 0.36
C LEU A 108 -10.09 -15.56 -1.02
N ILE A 109 -8.93 -14.93 -1.13
CA ILE A 109 -8.41 -14.42 -2.40
C ILE A 109 -7.55 -15.52 -3.01
N GLU A 110 -7.97 -16.02 -4.15
CA GLU A 110 -7.27 -17.07 -4.87
C GLU A 110 -6.37 -16.49 -5.96
N ASN A 111 -5.26 -17.16 -6.24
CA ASN A 111 -4.36 -16.87 -7.36
C ASN A 111 -3.80 -15.43 -7.41
N LEU A 112 -3.64 -14.79 -6.26
CA LEU A 112 -3.04 -13.44 -6.17
C LEU A 112 -1.59 -13.47 -6.66
N LYS A 113 -1.29 -12.66 -7.67
CA LYS A 113 0.06 -12.49 -8.20
C LYS A 113 0.68 -11.20 -7.63
N ILE A 114 2.01 -11.18 -7.58
CA ILE A 114 2.76 -9.98 -7.19
C ILE A 114 2.43 -8.83 -8.15
N GLY A 115 1.96 -7.73 -7.59
CA GLY A 115 1.54 -6.54 -8.32
C GLY A 115 0.04 -6.38 -8.48
N ASP A 116 -0.76 -7.44 -8.33
CA ASP A 116 -2.20 -7.39 -8.57
C ASP A 116 -2.92 -6.41 -7.65
N LEU A 117 -3.91 -5.72 -8.23
CA LEU A 117 -4.92 -4.97 -7.52
C LEU A 117 -6.14 -5.88 -7.31
N ILE A 118 -6.79 -5.74 -6.17
CA ILE A 118 -7.93 -6.59 -5.78
C ILE A 118 -9.22 -5.77 -5.81
N PRO A 119 -10.22 -6.11 -6.65
CA PRO A 119 -11.52 -5.46 -6.61
C PRO A 119 -12.25 -5.83 -5.30
N VAL A 120 -12.68 -4.81 -4.54
CA VAL A 120 -13.38 -4.96 -3.25
C VAL A 120 -14.85 -4.62 -3.36
N ILE A 121 -15.17 -3.53 -4.07
CA ILE A 121 -16.55 -3.11 -4.39
C ILE A 121 -16.60 -2.84 -5.88
N ARG A 122 -17.61 -3.43 -6.54
CA ARG A 122 -17.94 -3.14 -7.93
C ARG A 122 -19.39 -2.69 -7.99
N LYS A 123 -19.64 -1.56 -8.64
CA LYS A 123 -20.99 -0.99 -8.76
C LYS A 123 -21.39 -0.84 -10.23
N PRO A 124 -22.67 -1.10 -10.56
CA PRO A 124 -23.17 -0.78 -11.90
C PRO A 124 -22.97 0.72 -12.20
N ASN A 125 -22.45 1.03 -13.39
CA ASN A 125 -22.24 2.40 -13.86
C ASN A 125 -21.27 3.24 -13.02
N ALA A 126 -20.35 2.61 -12.29
CA ALA A 126 -19.26 3.34 -11.63
C ALA A 126 -18.43 4.10 -12.67
N ASN A 127 -18.19 5.39 -12.43
CA ASN A 127 -17.35 6.24 -13.28
C ASN A 127 -16.13 6.78 -12.52
N LYS A 128 -15.92 6.27 -11.31
CA LYS A 128 -14.77 6.61 -10.45
C LYS A 128 -14.18 5.36 -9.86
N ALA A 129 -12.86 5.34 -9.67
CA ALA A 129 -12.17 4.32 -8.92
C ALA A 129 -11.55 4.91 -7.65
N LEU A 130 -11.73 4.21 -6.53
CA LEU A 130 -11.02 4.45 -5.28
C LEU A 130 -10.00 3.34 -5.08
N LEU A 131 -8.72 3.68 -5.16
CA LEU A 131 -7.58 2.79 -4.98
C LEU A 131 -7.05 2.97 -3.55
N VAL A 132 -7.00 1.91 -2.77
CA VAL A 132 -6.66 1.98 -1.34
C VAL A 132 -5.50 1.06 -1.01
N SER A 133 -4.51 1.55 -0.29
CA SER A 133 -3.37 0.74 0.17
C SER A 133 -3.31 0.66 1.69
N GLY A 134 -3.17 -0.56 2.20
CA GLY A 134 -3.01 -0.83 3.63
C GLY A 134 -4.31 -0.80 4.42
N SER A 135 -4.20 -0.88 5.74
CA SER A 135 -5.32 -1.07 6.69
C SER A 135 -6.34 0.07 6.77
N ILE A 136 -6.18 1.13 5.98
CA ILE A 136 -7.21 2.14 5.79
C ILE A 136 -8.36 1.66 4.88
N LEU A 137 -8.24 0.45 4.32
CA LEU A 137 -9.24 -0.16 3.45
C LEU A 137 -10.60 -0.32 4.12
N ASP A 138 -10.65 -0.76 5.38
CA ASP A 138 -11.89 -0.86 6.16
C ASP A 138 -12.63 0.48 6.23
N TYR A 139 -11.92 1.55 6.57
CA TYR A 139 -12.49 2.90 6.59
C TYR A 139 -13.05 3.28 5.21
N ALA A 140 -12.31 3.05 4.14
CA ALA A 140 -12.72 3.38 2.79
C ALA A 140 -14.02 2.65 2.38
N VAL A 141 -14.07 1.34 2.62
CA VAL A 141 -15.22 0.50 2.30
C VAL A 141 -16.47 0.94 3.06
N ASN A 142 -16.32 1.23 4.37
CA ASN A 142 -17.43 1.70 5.20
C ASN A 142 -17.96 3.06 4.72
N ARG A 143 -17.09 4.00 4.34
CA ARG A 143 -17.50 5.31 3.80
C ARG A 143 -18.24 5.20 2.48
N ILE A 144 -17.74 4.38 1.54
CA ILE A 144 -18.40 4.15 0.25
C ILE A 144 -19.79 3.53 0.42
N ARG A 145 -19.97 2.65 1.40
CA ARG A 145 -21.27 2.04 1.72
C ARG A 145 -22.22 3.04 2.39
N GLU A 146 -21.72 3.78 3.39
CA GLU A 146 -22.50 4.76 4.16
C GLU A 146 -23.08 5.88 3.28
N PHE A 147 -22.28 6.43 2.38
CA PHE A 147 -22.70 7.54 1.49
C PHE A 147 -23.26 7.07 0.15
N ASN A 148 -23.39 5.76 -0.05
CA ASN A 148 -23.80 5.19 -1.34
C ASN A 148 -23.06 5.79 -2.55
N ASP A 149 -21.78 6.10 -2.36
CA ASP A 149 -20.92 6.65 -3.42
C ASP A 149 -20.78 5.64 -4.56
N LEU A 150 -20.80 6.12 -5.80
CA LEU A 150 -20.78 5.29 -7.01
C LEU A 150 -19.36 4.91 -7.46
N SER A 151 -18.38 4.99 -6.58
CA SER A 151 -17.02 4.55 -6.88
C SER A 151 -16.89 3.03 -6.76
N ASP A 152 -16.15 2.44 -7.68
CA ASP A 152 -15.57 1.12 -7.49
C ASP A 152 -14.39 1.23 -6.53
N VAL A 153 -14.17 0.22 -5.67
CA VAL A 153 -13.08 0.19 -4.70
C VAL A 153 -12.14 -0.96 -5.03
N TYR A 154 -10.86 -0.65 -5.10
CA TYR A 154 -9.78 -1.62 -5.27
C TYR A 154 -8.79 -1.52 -4.13
N SER A 155 -8.36 -2.64 -3.58
CA SER A 155 -7.20 -2.71 -2.72
C SER A 155 -5.92 -2.80 -3.54
N ILE A 156 -4.87 -2.13 -3.07
CA ILE A 156 -3.51 -2.21 -3.63
C ILE A 156 -2.60 -2.88 -2.60
N PRO A 157 -2.59 -4.21 -2.53
CA PRO A 157 -1.76 -4.93 -1.56
C PRO A 157 -0.28 -4.95 -1.93
N PHE A 158 0.06 -4.68 -3.20
CA PHE A 158 1.43 -4.52 -3.66
C PHE A 158 1.70 -3.09 -4.10
N VAL A 159 2.67 -2.45 -3.46
CA VAL A 159 3.11 -1.08 -3.78
C VAL A 159 4.20 -1.09 -4.86
N LYS A 160 4.97 -2.19 -4.93
CA LYS A 160 6.02 -2.42 -5.93
C LYS A 160 6.25 -3.94 -6.12
N PRO A 161 6.17 -4.46 -7.35
CA PRO A 161 5.68 -3.75 -8.53
C PRO A 161 4.18 -3.48 -8.47
N LEU A 162 3.68 -2.60 -9.35
CA LEU A 162 2.26 -2.45 -9.65
C LEU A 162 1.93 -3.25 -10.91
N ASN A 163 0.73 -3.83 -10.99
CA ASN A 163 0.25 -4.47 -12.20
C ASN A 163 -0.09 -3.41 -13.26
N ILE A 164 0.77 -3.32 -14.26
CA ILE A 164 0.69 -2.31 -15.33
C ILE A 164 -0.56 -2.49 -16.18
N GLU A 165 -0.93 -3.75 -16.48
CA GLU A 165 -2.11 -4.07 -17.28
C GLU A 165 -3.39 -3.64 -16.58
N GLN A 166 -3.56 -3.97 -15.31
CA GLN A 166 -4.72 -3.54 -14.52
C GLN A 166 -4.78 -2.00 -14.38
N LEU A 167 -3.64 -1.32 -14.18
CA LEU A 167 -3.62 0.14 -14.14
C LEU A 167 -3.97 0.78 -15.49
N HIS A 168 -3.56 0.17 -16.58
CA HIS A 168 -3.96 0.58 -17.94
C HIS A 168 -5.47 0.48 -18.13
N GLU A 169 -6.08 -0.66 -17.77
CA GLU A 169 -7.52 -0.85 -17.83
C GLU A 169 -8.27 0.19 -16.98
N LEU A 170 -7.81 0.43 -15.74
CA LEU A 170 -8.39 1.42 -14.84
C LEU A 170 -8.28 2.85 -15.41
N ALA A 171 -7.15 3.20 -16.00
CA ALA A 171 -6.93 4.53 -16.57
C ALA A 171 -7.84 4.81 -17.78
N ILE A 172 -8.20 3.77 -18.53
CA ILE A 172 -9.17 3.89 -19.66
C ILE A 172 -10.60 3.90 -19.14
N GLN A 173 -10.90 3.07 -18.14
CA GLN A 173 -12.27 2.90 -17.63
C GLN A 173 -12.75 4.10 -16.80
N TYR A 174 -11.87 4.68 -15.98
CA TYR A 174 -12.26 5.70 -15.00
C TYR A 174 -11.62 7.06 -15.30
N PRO A 175 -12.43 8.08 -15.66
CA PRO A 175 -11.94 9.45 -15.81
C PRO A 175 -11.49 10.07 -14.48
N ASP A 176 -11.97 9.55 -13.35
CA ASP A 176 -11.63 9.97 -11.99
C ASP A 176 -11.08 8.80 -11.19
N ILE A 177 -9.85 8.95 -10.73
CA ILE A 177 -9.18 7.99 -9.85
C ILE A 177 -8.81 8.70 -8.54
N CYS A 178 -9.25 8.16 -7.41
CA CYS A 178 -8.83 8.60 -6.09
C CYS A 178 -7.90 7.56 -5.48
N VAL A 179 -6.76 7.98 -4.93
CA VAL A 179 -5.84 7.09 -4.20
C VAL A 179 -5.85 7.50 -2.73
N LEU A 180 -6.14 6.53 -1.85
CA LEU A 180 -6.14 6.70 -0.40
C LEU A 180 -5.04 5.85 0.23
N GLU A 181 -4.16 6.48 0.99
CA GLU A 181 -3.05 5.82 1.68
C GLU A 181 -2.73 6.47 3.02
N GLU A 182 -2.33 5.69 4.00
CA GLU A 182 -1.83 6.17 5.29
C GLU A 182 -0.29 6.26 5.26
N HIS A 183 0.19 7.14 4.40
CA HIS A 183 1.61 7.40 4.12
C HIS A 183 1.77 8.86 3.65
N GLN A 184 2.99 9.38 3.68
CA GLN A 184 3.30 10.68 3.10
C GLN A 184 2.89 10.73 1.64
N LYS A 185 2.34 11.87 1.22
CA LYS A 185 1.95 12.12 -0.16
C LYS A 185 3.11 11.98 -1.15
N SER A 186 4.30 12.35 -0.69
CA SER A 186 5.53 12.17 -1.44
C SER A 186 5.96 10.70 -1.45
N CYS A 187 6.26 10.19 -2.64
CA CYS A 187 6.81 8.83 -2.84
C CYS A 187 5.93 7.66 -2.39
N GLY A 188 4.70 7.89 -1.92
CA GLY A 188 3.76 6.83 -1.56
C GLY A 188 3.16 6.11 -2.80
N VAL A 189 2.10 5.34 -2.56
CA VAL A 189 1.38 4.58 -3.60
C VAL A 189 0.78 5.51 -4.66
N GLY A 190 0.19 6.63 -4.23
CA GLY A 190 -0.38 7.60 -5.16
C GLY A 190 0.67 8.22 -6.09
N SER A 191 1.92 8.39 -5.63
CA SER A 191 3.02 8.80 -6.50
C SER A 191 3.37 7.70 -7.49
N ALA A 192 3.45 6.43 -7.06
CA ALA A 192 3.74 5.31 -7.94
C ALA A 192 2.71 5.17 -9.07
N ILE A 193 1.42 5.34 -8.75
CA ILE A 193 0.34 5.27 -9.74
C ILE A 193 0.45 6.41 -10.75
N ILE A 194 0.74 7.64 -10.28
CA ILE A 194 0.94 8.80 -11.16
C ILE A 194 2.13 8.57 -12.11
N GLU A 195 3.25 8.05 -11.61
CA GLU A 195 4.42 7.72 -12.41
C GLU A 195 4.05 6.77 -13.56
N VAL A 196 3.36 5.65 -13.24
CA VAL A 196 2.94 4.66 -14.24
C VAL A 196 1.96 5.26 -15.26
N ILE A 197 0.92 5.96 -14.80
CA ILE A 197 -0.11 6.54 -15.69
C ILE A 197 0.50 7.65 -16.57
N ASN A 198 1.42 8.46 -16.03
CA ASN A 198 2.13 9.47 -16.79
C ASN A 198 2.97 8.83 -17.90
N ASP A 199 3.66 7.74 -17.62
CA ASP A 199 4.46 7.02 -18.60
C ASP A 199 3.58 6.42 -19.70
N MET A 200 2.42 5.85 -19.38
CA MET A 200 1.45 5.35 -20.34
C MET A 200 0.92 6.47 -21.24
N TYR A 201 0.55 7.60 -20.64
CA TYR A 201 0.04 8.75 -21.40
C TYR A 201 1.10 9.34 -22.34
N SER A 202 2.33 9.49 -21.85
CA SER A 202 3.43 10.01 -22.66
C SER A 202 3.83 9.09 -23.83
N ARG A 203 3.54 7.79 -23.73
CA ARG A 203 3.71 6.82 -24.83
C ARG A 203 2.47 6.66 -25.70
N SER A 204 1.40 7.43 -25.44
CA SER A 204 0.11 7.32 -26.14
C SER A 204 -0.56 5.95 -25.99
N GLU A 205 -0.30 5.24 -24.88
CA GLU A 205 -0.91 3.95 -24.57
C GLU A 205 -2.34 4.13 -24.02
N ILE A 206 -2.65 5.29 -23.46
CA ILE A 206 -4.00 5.67 -23.00
C ILE A 206 -4.47 6.94 -23.73
N PRO A 207 -5.78 7.05 -24.05
CA PRO A 207 -6.30 8.14 -24.89
C PRO A 207 -6.39 9.49 -24.18
N TYR A 208 -6.43 9.50 -22.85
CA TYR A 208 -6.50 10.71 -22.01
C TYR A 208 -5.80 10.46 -20.67
N TYR A 209 -5.45 11.55 -19.99
CA TYR A 209 -4.91 11.49 -18.64
C TYR A 209 -6.06 11.58 -17.63
N PRO A 210 -6.34 10.54 -16.82
CA PRO A 210 -7.41 10.59 -15.84
C PRO A 210 -7.12 11.62 -14.75
N ARG A 211 -8.17 12.20 -14.16
CA ARG A 211 -8.02 13.09 -13.00
C ARG A 211 -7.66 12.27 -11.76
N ILE A 212 -6.45 12.42 -11.25
CA ILE A 212 -5.97 11.66 -10.09
C ILE A 212 -5.96 12.55 -8.85
N LYS A 213 -6.78 12.18 -7.85
CA LYS A 213 -6.80 12.77 -6.51
C LYS A 213 -6.03 11.86 -5.55
N ARG A 214 -5.10 12.42 -4.78
CA ARG A 214 -4.41 11.68 -3.72
C ARG A 214 -4.86 12.17 -2.36
N ILE A 215 -5.34 11.26 -1.51
CA ILE A 215 -5.64 11.46 -0.10
C ILE A 215 -4.55 10.73 0.67
N ALA A 216 -3.61 11.50 1.21
CA ALA A 216 -2.39 11.02 1.84
C ALA A 216 -1.92 12.07 2.85
N ILE A 217 -0.96 11.74 3.68
CA ILE A 217 -0.40 12.63 4.70
C ILE A 217 0.39 13.76 4.02
N ASP A 218 0.09 15.00 4.40
CA ASP A 218 0.84 16.15 3.93
C ASP A 218 2.27 16.17 4.52
N ASP A 219 3.18 16.91 3.86
CA ASP A 219 4.60 17.01 4.23
C ASP A 219 4.80 17.70 5.59
N LYS A 220 4.47 16.95 6.65
CA LYS A 220 4.66 17.37 8.05
C LYS A 220 4.63 16.18 9.02
N PHE A 221 5.32 16.32 10.13
CA PHE A 221 5.19 15.41 11.27
C PHE A 221 4.00 15.78 12.15
N TYR A 222 3.26 14.77 12.59
CA TYR A 222 2.23 14.93 13.61
C TYR A 222 2.82 14.57 14.97
N SER A 223 3.14 15.58 15.77
CA SER A 223 3.85 15.43 17.06
C SER A 223 2.95 15.04 18.22
N VAL A 224 1.68 14.72 17.95
CA VAL A 224 0.70 14.32 18.97
C VAL A 224 0.54 12.82 19.04
N SER A 225 0.22 12.30 20.21
CA SER A 225 -0.15 10.91 20.42
C SER A 225 -1.67 10.76 20.45
N GLY A 226 -2.18 9.65 19.93
CA GLY A 226 -3.61 9.40 19.91
C GLY A 226 -3.97 8.08 19.24
N SER A 227 -5.27 7.81 19.15
CA SER A 227 -5.74 6.65 18.38
C SER A 227 -5.45 6.83 16.89
N GLN A 228 -5.32 5.72 16.17
CA GLN A 228 -5.15 5.74 14.71
C GLN A 228 -6.26 6.56 14.02
N ALA A 229 -7.51 6.38 14.42
CA ALA A 229 -8.65 7.12 13.87
C ALA A 229 -8.53 8.65 14.11
N TYR A 230 -8.08 9.05 15.31
CA TYR A 230 -7.83 10.47 15.62
C TYR A 230 -6.73 11.04 14.72
N LEU A 231 -5.61 10.35 14.57
CA LEU A 231 -4.50 10.82 13.75
C LEU A 231 -4.84 10.84 12.26
N ARG A 232 -5.60 9.84 11.75
CA ARG A 232 -6.14 9.85 10.38
C ARG A 232 -7.01 11.09 10.13
N LYS A 233 -7.90 11.44 11.06
CA LYS A 233 -8.73 12.64 10.97
C LYS A 233 -7.87 13.92 10.99
N LEU A 234 -6.90 14.00 11.90
CA LEU A 234 -5.97 15.13 12.01
C LEU A 234 -5.14 15.32 10.73
N ALA A 235 -4.76 14.23 10.08
CA ALA A 235 -4.01 14.20 8.82
C ALA A 235 -4.90 14.37 7.57
N ASN A 236 -6.19 14.68 7.73
CA ASN A 236 -7.16 14.79 6.63
C ASN A 236 -7.23 13.55 5.71
N LEU A 237 -6.98 12.35 6.26
CA LEU A 237 -7.19 11.09 5.56
C LEU A 237 -8.68 10.73 5.58
N VAL A 238 -9.48 11.57 4.92
CA VAL A 238 -10.95 11.46 4.90
C VAL A 238 -11.47 11.47 3.45
N LEU A 239 -12.46 10.61 3.21
CA LEU A 239 -13.22 10.50 1.95
C LEU A 239 -14.44 11.43 1.98
#